data_f3a70b5878cc2f889dfac03fe3d3271d
#
_entry.id   f3a70b5878cc2f889dfac03fe3d3271d
#
_cell.length_a   1.000
_cell.length_b   1.000
_cell.length_c   1.000
_cell.angle_alpha   90.00
_cell.angle_beta   90.00
_cell.angle_gamma   90.00
#
_symmetry.space_group_name_H-M   'P 1'
#
loop_
_entity.id
_entity.type
_entity.pdbx_description
1 polymer ?
#
loop_
_entity_poly.entity_id
_entity_poly.type
_entity_poly.pdbx_seq_one_letter_code
_entity_poly.pdbx_strand_id
1 'polypeptide(L)'
;ISPTIPIFNSSLNCSFTFTDPNPDDPGTGTIIWYNNSVFHNSTNISISAPGNNTIVSYQLTYNNTNNFTSGQNWTCAARTNDGMINSEAWVNASVIINNTVPHNPVPFIFPNPPYYNSSLNGSSIIIDPDSNDVRTVEIRWYNNTVFHNATNITNVVNGSNISFTLTENQTNKLSKGENWTAAFRIYDGINLTPWINASVTISNTIPENSNTTISPSNPYRNSNLNCSFTYIDT
;
A
#
# COMPACT_ATOMS: atom_id res chain seq x y z
N ILE A 1 16.43 4.07 -23.82
CA ILE A 1 15.13 3.78 -23.21
C ILE A 1 14.75 4.94 -22.31
N SER A 2 13.45 5.31 -22.30
CA SER A 2 12.84 6.33 -21.45
C SER A 2 11.55 5.76 -20.85
N PRO A 3 11.24 6.06 -19.56
CA PRO A 3 12.05 6.77 -18.58
C PRO A 3 13.27 5.95 -18.12
N THR A 4 14.23 6.62 -17.49
CA THR A 4 15.45 5.96 -16.96
C THR A 4 15.24 5.35 -15.58
N ILE A 5 14.14 5.72 -14.90
CA ILE A 5 13.71 5.20 -13.59
C ILE A 5 12.23 4.78 -13.70
N PRO A 6 11.93 3.69 -14.40
CA PRO A 6 10.55 3.21 -14.53
C PRO A 6 10.10 2.49 -13.26
N ILE A 7 8.78 2.55 -13.01
CA ILE A 7 8.08 1.83 -11.95
C ILE A 7 6.96 0.96 -12.57
N PHE A 8 6.21 0.24 -11.76
CA PHE A 8 5.21 -0.77 -12.19
C PHE A 8 4.22 -0.30 -13.27
N ASN A 9 3.80 0.96 -13.29
CA ASN A 9 2.83 1.52 -14.24
C ASN A 9 3.45 2.41 -15.33
N SER A 10 4.78 2.41 -15.46
CA SER A 10 5.48 3.16 -16.51
C SER A 10 5.16 2.62 -17.90
N SER A 11 5.37 3.45 -18.91
CA SER A 11 5.50 3.00 -20.30
C SER A 11 6.96 3.15 -20.70
N LEU A 12 7.55 2.11 -21.29
CA LEU A 12 8.93 2.14 -21.76
C LEU A 12 8.98 2.50 -23.23
N ASN A 13 9.68 3.57 -23.58
CA ASN A 13 9.91 3.97 -24.97
C ASN A 13 11.35 3.64 -25.37
N CYS A 14 11.50 2.80 -26.38
CA CYS A 14 12.76 2.56 -27.07
C CYS A 14 12.84 3.47 -28.27
N SER A 15 13.90 4.26 -28.41
CA SER A 15 14.11 5.14 -29.55
C SER A 15 15.57 5.14 -30.00
N PHE A 16 15.77 5.28 -31.29
CA PHE A 16 17.08 5.47 -31.92
C PHE A 16 16.92 6.33 -33.18
N THR A 17 18.03 6.88 -33.70
CA THR A 17 18.05 7.61 -34.95
C THR A 17 18.50 6.71 -36.06
N PHE A 18 17.72 6.60 -37.13
CA PHE A 18 18.12 5.97 -38.38
C PHE A 18 19.08 6.91 -39.11
N THR A 19 20.24 6.44 -39.46
CA THR A 19 21.23 7.15 -40.29
C THR A 19 21.65 6.29 -41.43
N ASP A 20 21.62 6.85 -42.64
CA ASP A 20 22.05 6.21 -43.88
C ASP A 20 22.95 7.14 -44.67
N PRO A 21 24.10 6.66 -45.17
CA PRO A 21 24.94 7.43 -46.10
C PRO A 21 24.22 7.82 -47.40
N ASN A 22 23.22 7.04 -47.81
CA ASN A 22 22.34 7.35 -48.94
C ASN A 22 21.04 7.99 -48.43
N PRO A 23 20.98 9.32 -48.32
CA PRO A 23 19.92 10.01 -47.56
C PRO A 23 18.51 9.84 -48.15
N ASP A 24 18.40 9.48 -49.43
CA ASP A 24 17.13 9.34 -50.14
C ASP A 24 16.54 7.93 -50.08
N ASP A 25 17.25 6.98 -49.47
CA ASP A 25 16.78 5.60 -49.36
C ASP A 25 15.73 5.44 -48.25
N PRO A 26 14.66 4.68 -48.48
CA PRO A 26 13.74 4.25 -47.41
C PRO A 26 14.39 3.21 -46.53
N GLY A 27 13.91 3.07 -45.33
CA GLY A 27 14.43 2.08 -44.38
C GLY A 27 13.37 1.39 -43.55
N THR A 28 13.85 0.47 -42.75
CA THR A 28 13.03 -0.20 -41.71
C THR A 28 13.83 -0.26 -40.40
N GLY A 29 13.20 0.21 -39.33
CA GLY A 29 13.73 0.00 -37.97
C GLY A 29 13.05 -1.20 -37.33
N THR A 30 13.83 -2.16 -36.88
CA THR A 30 13.35 -3.30 -36.08
C THR A 30 13.67 -3.07 -34.62
N ILE A 31 12.66 -3.15 -33.75
CA ILE A 31 12.79 -3.06 -32.28
C ILE A 31 12.31 -4.37 -31.69
N ILE A 32 13.13 -4.94 -30.80
CA ILE A 32 12.81 -6.14 -30.04
C ILE A 32 12.93 -5.83 -28.55
N TRP A 33 11.91 -6.24 -27.78
CA TRP A 33 11.92 -6.17 -26.34
C TRP A 33 12.16 -7.52 -25.69
N TYR A 34 12.99 -7.53 -24.66
CA TYR A 34 13.26 -8.69 -23.81
C TYR A 34 12.97 -8.32 -22.34
N ASN A 35 12.39 -9.28 -21.60
CA ASN A 35 12.25 -9.22 -20.15
C ASN A 35 13.16 -10.29 -19.53
N ASN A 36 14.12 -9.87 -18.70
CA ASN A 36 15.11 -10.78 -18.10
C ASN A 36 15.76 -11.70 -19.13
N SER A 37 16.16 -11.15 -20.29
CA SER A 37 16.74 -11.86 -21.43
C SER A 37 15.78 -12.81 -22.18
N VAL A 38 14.51 -12.90 -21.81
CA VAL A 38 13.49 -13.67 -22.52
C VAL A 38 12.80 -12.77 -23.53
N PHE A 39 12.65 -13.24 -24.78
CA PHE A 39 11.91 -12.52 -25.83
C PHE A 39 10.49 -12.19 -25.36
N HIS A 40 10.08 -10.94 -25.53
CA HIS A 40 8.77 -10.47 -25.18
C HIS A 40 7.95 -10.05 -26.40
N ASN A 41 8.46 -9.12 -27.21
CA ASN A 41 7.76 -8.56 -28.35
C ASN A 41 8.74 -8.01 -29.38
N SER A 42 8.30 -7.88 -30.64
CA SER A 42 9.05 -7.21 -31.69
C SER A 42 8.13 -6.41 -32.61
N THR A 43 8.67 -5.35 -33.21
CA THR A 43 7.99 -4.55 -34.23
C THR A 43 8.94 -4.10 -35.31
N ASN A 44 8.42 -3.94 -36.52
CA ASN A 44 9.10 -3.31 -37.66
C ASN A 44 8.40 -1.97 -37.96
N ILE A 45 9.20 -0.92 -38.07
CA ILE A 45 8.71 0.45 -38.32
C ILE A 45 9.29 0.89 -39.66
N SER A 46 8.40 1.14 -40.63
CA SER A 46 8.81 1.63 -41.96
C SER A 46 9.26 3.10 -41.87
N ILE A 47 10.34 3.40 -42.56
CA ILE A 47 10.92 4.74 -42.66
C ILE A 47 10.81 5.17 -44.13
N SER A 48 9.99 6.18 -44.40
CA SER A 48 9.83 6.71 -45.76
C SER A 48 11.02 7.54 -46.19
N ALA A 49 11.34 7.54 -47.47
CA ALA A 49 12.36 8.43 -48.05
C ALA A 49 11.92 9.92 -48.00
N PRO A 50 12.83 10.89 -47.76
CA PRO A 50 14.20 10.69 -47.33
C PRO A 50 14.29 10.26 -45.85
N GLY A 51 14.91 9.08 -45.61
CA GLY A 51 14.89 8.41 -44.31
C GLY A 51 15.95 8.87 -43.32
N ASN A 52 17.01 9.52 -43.81
CA ASN A 52 18.17 9.86 -42.98
C ASN A 52 17.82 10.81 -41.83
N ASN A 53 18.37 10.56 -40.65
CA ASN A 53 18.12 11.25 -39.39
C ASN A 53 16.67 11.12 -38.82
N THR A 54 15.92 10.13 -39.29
CA THR A 54 14.59 9.84 -38.75
C THR A 54 14.68 9.18 -37.39
N ILE A 55 13.92 9.69 -36.41
CA ILE A 55 13.77 9.05 -35.10
C ILE A 55 12.76 7.91 -35.23
N VAL A 56 13.22 6.70 -34.94
CA VAL A 56 12.41 5.50 -34.86
C VAL A 56 12.13 5.19 -33.39
N SER A 57 10.89 4.96 -33.04
CA SER A 57 10.54 4.64 -31.65
C SER A 57 9.38 3.66 -31.56
N TYR A 58 9.39 2.84 -30.49
CA TYR A 58 8.32 1.95 -30.12
C TYR A 58 8.09 1.95 -28.62
N GLN A 59 6.86 2.22 -28.22
CA GLN A 59 6.47 2.26 -26.82
C GLN A 59 5.87 0.93 -26.37
N LEU A 60 6.42 0.39 -25.30
CA LEU A 60 5.88 -0.74 -24.58
C LEU A 60 5.10 -0.21 -23.36
N THR A 61 3.79 -0.41 -23.35
CA THR A 61 2.93 0.05 -22.26
C THR A 61 2.78 -1.03 -21.20
N TYR A 62 2.50 -0.65 -19.95
CA TYR A 62 2.25 -1.59 -18.87
C TYR A 62 1.10 -2.57 -19.17
N ASN A 63 0.08 -2.13 -19.93
CA ASN A 63 -1.02 -3.01 -20.37
C ASN A 63 -0.57 -4.13 -21.31
N ASN A 64 0.49 -3.91 -22.10
CA ASN A 64 1.05 -4.91 -23.02
C ASN A 64 1.91 -5.94 -22.28
N THR A 65 2.27 -5.69 -21.03
CA THR A 65 3.20 -6.49 -20.23
C THR A 65 2.54 -7.21 -19.06
N ASN A 66 1.22 -7.09 -18.85
CA ASN A 66 0.52 -7.53 -17.63
C ASN A 66 1.12 -6.91 -16.36
N ASN A 67 1.44 -5.62 -16.40
CA ASN A 67 2.14 -4.82 -15.42
C ASN A 67 3.63 -5.15 -15.31
N PHE A 68 4.45 -4.13 -15.21
CA PHE A 68 5.85 -4.29 -14.85
C PHE A 68 5.97 -4.70 -13.38
N THR A 69 6.97 -5.52 -13.07
CA THR A 69 7.27 -5.94 -11.71
C THR A 69 8.63 -5.38 -11.30
N SER A 70 8.73 -4.88 -10.08
CA SER A 70 9.99 -4.42 -9.48
C SER A 70 11.10 -5.46 -9.67
N GLY A 71 12.30 -4.99 -10.03
CA GLY A 71 13.47 -5.84 -10.29
C GLY A 71 13.56 -6.45 -11.69
N GLN A 72 12.52 -6.36 -12.53
CA GLN A 72 12.63 -6.83 -13.93
C GLN A 72 13.63 -5.98 -14.71
N ASN A 73 14.50 -6.65 -15.48
CA ASN A 73 15.41 -6.01 -16.43
C ASN A 73 14.81 -6.05 -17.83
N TRP A 74 14.40 -4.90 -18.35
CA TRP A 74 13.87 -4.74 -19.69
C TRP A 74 14.94 -4.24 -20.63
N THR A 75 15.17 -4.98 -21.72
CA THR A 75 16.14 -4.66 -22.75
C THR A 75 15.43 -4.42 -24.07
N CYS A 76 15.72 -3.28 -24.69
CA CYS A 76 15.38 -2.97 -26.06
C CYS A 76 16.60 -3.25 -26.94
N ALA A 77 16.43 -4.06 -27.97
CA ALA A 77 17.39 -4.28 -29.05
C ALA A 77 16.86 -3.64 -30.32
N ALA A 78 17.68 -2.85 -30.98
CA ALA A 78 17.33 -2.17 -32.22
C ALA A 78 18.32 -2.49 -33.35
N ARG A 79 17.77 -2.62 -34.56
CA ARG A 79 18.56 -2.78 -35.81
C ARG A 79 17.83 -2.09 -36.95
N THR A 80 18.60 -1.59 -37.93
CA THR A 80 18.07 -0.95 -39.13
C THR A 80 18.33 -1.75 -40.39
N ASN A 81 17.52 -1.51 -41.41
CA ASN A 81 17.67 -2.01 -42.77
C ASN A 81 17.36 -0.86 -43.74
N ASP A 82 18.16 -0.67 -44.77
CA ASP A 82 18.04 0.37 -45.79
C ASP A 82 17.21 -0.08 -47.03
N GLY A 83 16.53 -1.22 -46.89
CA GLY A 83 15.80 -1.87 -48.00
C GLY A 83 16.63 -2.93 -48.75
N MET A 84 17.93 -2.95 -48.58
CA MET A 84 18.86 -3.87 -49.20
C MET A 84 19.68 -4.69 -48.21
N ILE A 85 20.22 -4.04 -47.19
CA ILE A 85 21.10 -4.66 -46.21
C ILE A 85 20.80 -4.22 -44.78
N ASN A 86 20.98 -5.08 -43.80
CA ASN A 86 20.87 -4.76 -42.41
C ASN A 86 22.14 -4.06 -41.89
N SER A 87 21.98 -3.18 -40.90
CA SER A 87 23.12 -2.70 -40.10
C SER A 87 23.91 -3.89 -39.50
N GLU A 88 25.23 -3.69 -39.27
CA GLU A 88 26.11 -4.78 -38.86
C GLU A 88 25.70 -5.45 -37.56
N ALA A 89 25.27 -4.68 -36.56
CA ALA A 89 24.99 -5.20 -35.23
C ALA A 89 23.66 -4.71 -34.68
N TRP A 90 23.08 -5.45 -33.74
CA TRP A 90 22.04 -5.01 -32.85
C TRP A 90 22.62 -4.07 -31.80
N VAL A 91 21.95 -2.96 -31.57
CA VAL A 91 22.27 -2.02 -30.47
C VAL A 91 21.27 -2.20 -29.35
N ASN A 92 21.76 -2.39 -28.14
CA ASN A 92 20.94 -2.70 -26.98
C ASN A 92 20.99 -1.57 -25.95
N ALA A 93 19.85 -1.35 -25.29
CA ALA A 93 19.74 -0.54 -24.08
C ALA A 93 18.88 -1.29 -23.06
N SER A 94 19.16 -1.11 -21.78
CA SER A 94 18.43 -1.83 -20.72
C SER A 94 18.04 -0.86 -19.61
N VAL A 95 16.95 -1.20 -18.91
CA VAL A 95 16.46 -0.47 -17.75
C VAL A 95 15.84 -1.46 -16.75
N ILE A 96 16.04 -1.20 -15.46
CA ILE A 96 15.45 -2.01 -14.38
C ILE A 96 14.19 -1.30 -13.88
N ILE A 97 13.11 -2.06 -13.69
CA ILE A 97 11.89 -1.56 -13.06
C ILE A 97 12.16 -1.36 -11.57
N ASN A 98 11.96 -0.14 -11.10
CA ASN A 98 12.20 0.23 -9.72
C ASN A 98 11.00 -0.09 -8.84
N ASN A 99 11.27 -0.29 -7.55
CA ASN A 99 10.26 -0.46 -6.52
C ASN A 99 9.39 0.79 -6.37
N THR A 100 8.11 0.60 -6.14
CA THR A 100 7.15 1.66 -5.78
C THR A 100 6.86 1.58 -4.29
N VAL A 101 6.93 2.71 -3.61
CA VAL A 101 6.62 2.77 -2.17
C VAL A 101 5.17 2.37 -1.91
N PRO A 102 4.86 1.58 -0.89
CA PRO A 102 3.49 1.26 -0.49
C PRO A 102 2.67 2.53 -0.23
N HIS A 103 1.38 2.46 -0.45
CA HIS A 103 0.48 3.54 -0.04
C HIS A 103 0.49 3.70 1.49
N ASN A 104 0.36 4.93 1.96
CA ASN A 104 0.22 5.17 3.39
C ASN A 104 -1.00 4.41 3.93
N PRO A 105 -0.88 3.73 5.08
CA PRO A 105 -2.04 3.07 5.70
C PRO A 105 -3.10 4.12 6.08
N VAL A 106 -4.36 3.69 6.13
CA VAL A 106 -5.50 4.50 6.61
C VAL A 106 -6.10 3.79 7.82
N PRO A 107 -5.50 3.95 9.00
CA PRO A 107 -5.94 3.21 10.18
C PRO A 107 -7.25 3.76 10.76
N PHE A 108 -8.01 2.87 11.38
CA PHE A 108 -9.17 3.21 12.19
C PHE A 108 -9.20 2.33 13.45
N ILE A 109 -9.91 2.81 14.48
CA ILE A 109 -10.07 2.10 15.74
C ILE A 109 -11.56 1.83 15.97
N PHE A 110 -11.87 0.59 16.40
CA PHE A 110 -13.21 0.16 16.76
C PHE A 110 -13.18 -0.50 18.15
N PRO A 111 -14.25 -0.34 18.98
CA PRO A 111 -15.41 0.50 18.78
C PRO A 111 -15.09 2.00 18.85
N ASN A 112 -15.98 2.82 18.28
CA ASN A 112 -15.89 4.28 18.36
C ASN A 112 -17.31 4.86 18.57
N PRO A 113 -17.65 5.42 19.76
CA PRO A 113 -16.78 5.57 20.92
C PRO A 113 -16.51 4.25 21.68
N PRO A 114 -15.34 4.09 22.29
CA PRO A 114 -15.06 3.01 23.24
C PRO A 114 -15.47 3.38 24.67
N TYR A 115 -15.77 2.38 25.48
CA TYR A 115 -16.12 2.50 26.89
C TYR A 115 -15.12 1.72 27.74
N TYR A 116 -15.22 1.82 29.07
CA TYR A 116 -14.26 1.27 30.01
C TYR A 116 -13.96 -0.25 29.83
N ASN A 117 -14.96 -1.04 29.40
CA ASN A 117 -14.84 -2.49 29.19
C ASN A 117 -14.60 -2.90 27.71
N SER A 118 -14.34 -1.92 26.83
CA SER A 118 -14.10 -2.20 25.42
C SER A 118 -12.75 -2.85 25.19
N SER A 119 -12.69 -3.79 24.23
CA SER A 119 -11.44 -4.15 23.55
C SER A 119 -11.24 -3.18 22.40
N LEU A 120 -10.03 -2.66 22.24
CA LEU A 120 -9.69 -1.72 21.16
C LEU A 120 -9.07 -2.48 19.99
N ASN A 121 -9.71 -2.42 18.83
CA ASN A 121 -9.17 -2.99 17.59
C ASN A 121 -8.73 -1.88 16.66
N GLY A 122 -7.41 -1.75 16.43
CA GLY A 122 -6.84 -0.92 15.39
C GLY A 122 -6.67 -1.72 14.11
N SER A 123 -7.16 -1.21 12.98
CA SER A 123 -7.04 -1.90 11.70
C SER A 123 -6.79 -0.95 10.54
N SER A 124 -6.23 -1.48 9.44
CA SER A 124 -5.98 -0.77 8.18
C SER A 124 -5.93 -1.74 7.02
N ILE A 125 -6.37 -1.29 5.83
CA ILE A 125 -6.15 -2.01 4.57
C ILE A 125 -4.75 -1.67 4.06
N ILE A 126 -4.01 -2.69 3.60
CA ILE A 126 -2.63 -2.57 3.14
C ILE A 126 -2.61 -2.63 1.62
N ILE A 127 -2.14 -1.56 0.98
CA ILE A 127 -2.06 -1.44 -0.48
C ILE A 127 -0.64 -1.11 -0.89
N ASP A 128 -0.14 -1.91 -1.83
CA ASP A 128 1.15 -1.74 -2.46
C ASP A 128 1.02 -1.97 -3.97
N PRO A 129 1.47 -1.02 -4.81
CA PRO A 129 1.44 -1.21 -6.25
C PRO A 129 2.24 -2.40 -6.76
N ASP A 130 3.37 -2.74 -6.10
CA ASP A 130 4.20 -3.89 -6.45
C ASP A 130 3.66 -5.16 -5.77
N SER A 131 2.72 -5.84 -6.44
CA SER A 131 1.92 -6.93 -5.88
C SER A 131 2.72 -8.13 -5.35
N ASN A 132 3.95 -8.33 -5.85
CA ASN A 132 4.82 -9.46 -5.50
C ASN A 132 5.73 -9.19 -4.29
N ASP A 133 5.72 -7.98 -3.75
CA ASP A 133 6.56 -7.64 -2.60
C ASP A 133 6.09 -8.32 -1.32
N VAL A 134 7.05 -8.68 -0.49
CA VAL A 134 6.80 -9.26 0.83
C VAL A 134 6.68 -8.12 1.85
N ARG A 135 5.46 -7.88 2.33
CA ARG A 135 5.15 -6.76 3.21
C ARG A 135 5.18 -7.16 4.67
N THR A 136 5.67 -6.24 5.49
CA THR A 136 5.55 -6.29 6.95
C THR A 136 4.80 -5.05 7.40
N VAL A 137 3.78 -5.24 8.24
CA VAL A 137 3.05 -4.14 8.88
C VAL A 137 3.46 -4.07 10.34
N GLU A 138 3.95 -2.90 10.74
CA GLU A 138 4.23 -2.60 12.14
C GLU A 138 3.06 -1.82 12.73
N ILE A 139 2.55 -2.26 13.87
CA ILE A 139 1.44 -1.64 14.60
C ILE A 139 1.90 -1.32 16.01
N ARG A 140 1.67 -0.09 16.45
CA ARG A 140 1.98 0.36 17.81
C ARG A 140 0.77 0.99 18.46
N TRP A 141 0.58 0.71 19.75
CA TRP A 141 -0.42 1.33 20.56
C TRP A 141 0.21 2.28 21.59
N TYR A 142 -0.46 3.40 21.82
CA TYR A 142 -0.10 4.41 22.80
C TYR A 142 -1.32 4.78 23.65
N ASN A 143 -1.12 4.97 24.95
CA ASN A 143 -2.09 5.58 25.86
C ASN A 143 -1.58 6.96 26.30
N ASN A 144 -2.35 8.01 26.01
CA ASN A 144 -1.96 9.41 26.31
C ASN A 144 -0.51 9.71 25.87
N THR A 145 -0.15 9.31 24.63
CA THR A 145 1.20 9.43 24.02
C THR A 145 2.29 8.50 24.56
N VAL A 146 2.03 7.77 25.65
CA VAL A 146 2.98 6.79 26.22
C VAL A 146 2.85 5.46 25.46
N PHE A 147 3.98 4.92 25.02
CA PHE A 147 4.03 3.60 24.38
C PHE A 147 3.42 2.52 25.29
N HIS A 148 2.54 1.71 24.71
CA HIS A 148 1.82 0.67 25.45
C HIS A 148 2.14 -0.74 24.93
N ASN A 149 1.98 -1.00 23.62
CA ASN A 149 2.17 -2.32 23.02
C ASN A 149 2.49 -2.21 21.53
N ALA A 150 3.06 -3.28 20.94
CA ALA A 150 3.35 -3.34 19.51
C ALA A 150 3.29 -4.77 18.98
N THR A 151 3.07 -4.87 17.67
CA THR A 151 3.19 -6.12 16.91
C THR A 151 3.72 -5.86 15.52
N ASN A 152 4.37 -6.89 14.94
CA ASN A 152 4.75 -6.91 13.53
C ASN A 152 4.06 -8.10 12.87
N ILE A 153 3.38 -7.84 11.76
CA ILE A 153 2.70 -8.87 10.97
C ILE A 153 3.44 -8.96 9.64
N THR A 154 4.04 -10.11 9.38
CA THR A 154 4.86 -10.37 8.19
C THR A 154 4.07 -11.13 7.13
N ASN A 155 4.59 -11.16 5.89
CA ASN A 155 3.96 -11.84 4.74
C ASN A 155 2.54 -11.34 4.45
N VAL A 156 2.33 -10.04 4.59
CA VAL A 156 1.02 -9.42 4.37
C VAL A 156 0.70 -9.38 2.88
N VAL A 157 -0.47 -9.93 2.52
CA VAL A 157 -0.98 -9.93 1.13
C VAL A 157 -1.51 -8.54 0.78
N ASN A 158 -1.28 -8.10 -0.47
CA ASN A 158 -1.83 -6.85 -0.99
C ASN A 158 -3.37 -6.83 -0.90
N GLY A 159 -3.94 -5.72 -0.44
CA GLY A 159 -5.38 -5.57 -0.24
C GLY A 159 -5.92 -6.17 1.07
N SER A 160 -5.07 -6.79 1.90
CA SER A 160 -5.50 -7.37 3.18
C SER A 160 -5.90 -6.30 4.19
N ASN A 161 -6.93 -6.59 4.98
CA ASN A 161 -7.22 -5.83 6.19
C ASN A 161 -6.43 -6.44 7.35
N ILE A 162 -5.53 -5.65 7.92
CA ILE A 162 -4.66 -6.05 9.03
C ILE A 162 -5.12 -5.37 10.30
N SER A 163 -5.13 -6.09 11.41
CA SER A 163 -5.56 -5.54 12.70
C SER A 163 -4.73 -6.05 13.87
N PHE A 164 -4.71 -5.24 14.93
CA PHE A 164 -4.16 -5.62 16.23
C PHE A 164 -5.11 -5.15 17.34
N THR A 165 -5.67 -6.13 18.08
CA THR A 165 -6.63 -5.89 19.13
C THR A 165 -5.95 -5.87 20.51
N LEU A 166 -6.19 -4.83 21.28
CA LEU A 166 -5.91 -4.78 22.72
C LEU A 166 -7.14 -5.27 23.46
N THR A 167 -7.00 -6.39 24.17
CA THR A 167 -8.06 -6.92 25.04
C THR A 167 -8.15 -6.15 26.36
N GLU A 168 -9.26 -6.27 27.07
CA GLU A 168 -9.47 -5.64 28.40
C GLU A 168 -8.31 -5.93 29.35
N ASN A 169 -7.78 -7.18 29.36
CA ASN A 169 -6.64 -7.55 30.21
C ASN A 169 -5.34 -6.83 29.83
N GLN A 170 -5.15 -6.48 28.56
CA GLN A 170 -3.97 -5.76 28.08
C GLN A 170 -4.03 -4.27 28.34
N THR A 171 -5.21 -3.71 28.47
CA THR A 171 -5.42 -2.28 28.76
C THR A 171 -5.50 -1.95 30.25
N ASN A 172 -5.53 -2.95 31.17
CA ASN A 172 -5.79 -2.78 32.60
C ASN A 172 -7.10 -2.05 32.90
N LYS A 173 -8.14 -2.29 32.09
CA LYS A 173 -9.38 -1.52 32.00
C LYS A 173 -9.13 -0.09 31.53
N LEU A 174 -9.95 0.34 30.59
CA LEU A 174 -9.87 1.68 30.03
C LEU A 174 -10.45 2.69 31.01
N SER A 175 -9.87 3.89 31.10
CA SER A 175 -10.39 4.95 31.96
C SER A 175 -10.95 6.08 31.11
N LYS A 176 -12.10 6.62 31.54
CA LYS A 176 -12.72 7.78 30.89
C LYS A 176 -11.70 8.88 30.64
N GLY A 177 -11.70 9.42 29.43
CA GLY A 177 -10.84 10.52 29.03
C GLY A 177 -9.44 10.10 28.55
N GLU A 178 -9.04 8.83 28.68
CA GLU A 178 -7.82 8.35 28.07
C GLU A 178 -7.90 8.48 26.54
N ASN A 179 -6.80 8.92 25.93
CA ASN A 179 -6.65 8.97 24.48
C ASN A 179 -5.78 7.81 24.02
N TRP A 180 -6.38 6.86 23.31
CA TRP A 180 -5.71 5.70 22.76
C TRP A 180 -5.43 5.90 21.28
N THR A 181 -4.16 5.67 20.87
CA THR A 181 -3.70 5.85 19.50
C THR A 181 -3.12 4.55 18.97
N ALA A 182 -3.60 4.11 17.80
CA ALA A 182 -3.00 3.06 17.00
C ALA A 182 -2.21 3.68 15.86
N ALA A 183 -0.92 3.39 15.79
CA ALA A 183 0.00 3.84 14.74
C ALA A 183 0.38 2.67 13.84
N PHE A 184 0.30 2.88 12.52
CA PHE A 184 0.60 1.88 11.50
C PHE A 184 1.69 2.40 10.57
N ARG A 185 2.57 1.52 10.12
CA ARG A 185 3.43 1.71 8.96
C ARG A 185 3.69 0.41 8.22
N ILE A 186 4.04 0.53 6.94
CA ILE A 186 4.25 -0.59 6.02
C ILE A 186 5.71 -0.58 5.58
N TYR A 187 6.33 -1.75 5.57
CA TYR A 187 7.63 -2.04 4.97
C TYR A 187 7.44 -3.08 3.87
N ASP A 188 7.89 -2.79 2.63
CA ASP A 188 7.78 -3.65 1.45
C ASP A 188 9.04 -4.48 1.15
N GLY A 189 10.02 -4.44 2.05
CA GLY A 189 11.33 -5.07 1.85
C GLY A 189 12.41 -4.07 1.39
N ILE A 190 12.03 -2.92 0.84
CA ILE A 190 12.92 -1.87 0.32
C ILE A 190 12.60 -0.53 0.96
N ASN A 191 11.33 -0.12 0.94
CA ASN A 191 10.84 1.17 1.40
C ASN A 191 9.95 1.04 2.63
N LEU A 192 9.87 2.12 3.39
CA LEU A 192 9.09 2.22 4.62
C LEU A 192 8.17 3.45 4.55
N THR A 193 6.87 3.28 4.79
CA THR A 193 5.96 4.41 4.91
C THR A 193 6.19 5.17 6.23
N PRO A 194 5.78 6.44 6.33
CA PRO A 194 5.70 7.11 7.62
C PRO A 194 4.69 6.43 8.54
N TRP A 195 4.78 6.71 9.85
CA TRP A 195 3.75 6.32 10.80
C TRP A 195 2.47 7.14 10.57
N ILE A 196 1.35 6.45 10.41
CA ILE A 196 0.02 7.06 10.31
C ILE A 196 -0.82 6.59 11.50
N ASN A 197 -1.49 7.54 12.14
CA ASN A 197 -2.16 7.35 13.41
C ASN A 197 -3.68 7.45 13.26
N ALA A 198 -4.39 6.64 14.05
CA ALA A 198 -5.79 6.84 14.41
C ALA A 198 -5.90 6.93 15.92
N SER A 199 -6.83 7.74 16.44
CA SER A 199 -7.00 7.91 17.87
C SER A 199 -8.48 7.90 18.26
N VAL A 200 -8.75 7.39 19.47
CA VAL A 200 -10.08 7.43 20.11
C VAL A 200 -9.96 7.86 21.55
N THR A 201 -10.96 8.54 22.06
CA THR A 201 -11.05 8.90 23.48
C THR A 201 -12.07 8.01 24.17
N ILE A 202 -11.72 7.48 25.35
CA ILE A 202 -12.61 6.63 26.12
C ILE A 202 -13.76 7.45 26.67
N SER A 203 -14.97 7.02 26.34
CA SER A 203 -16.22 7.68 26.74
C SER A 203 -16.65 7.26 28.13
N ASN A 204 -17.49 8.10 28.74
CA ASN A 204 -18.11 7.80 30.02
C ASN A 204 -19.11 6.65 29.86
N THR A 205 -19.05 5.68 30.79
CA THR A 205 -20.07 4.65 30.92
C THR A 205 -21.27 5.22 31.70
N ILE A 206 -22.47 4.86 31.26
CA ILE A 206 -23.70 5.31 31.99
C ILE A 206 -23.76 4.58 33.31
N PRO A 207 -23.96 5.27 34.44
CA PRO A 207 -24.11 4.61 35.73
C PRO A 207 -25.38 3.76 35.80
N GLU A 208 -25.30 2.65 36.51
CA GLU A 208 -26.40 1.73 36.70
C GLU A 208 -26.90 1.74 38.12
N ASN A 209 -28.22 1.60 38.26
CA ASN A 209 -28.86 1.40 39.57
C ASN A 209 -29.30 -0.05 39.67
N SER A 210 -29.01 -0.68 40.79
CA SER A 210 -29.46 -2.04 41.05
C SER A 210 -30.14 -2.13 42.45
N ASN A 211 -31.02 -3.13 42.55
CA ASN A 211 -31.61 -3.53 43.85
C ASN A 211 -32.27 -2.41 44.67
N THR A 212 -33.30 -1.78 44.10
CA THR A 212 -34.15 -0.86 44.88
C THR A 212 -34.94 -1.67 45.89
N THR A 213 -34.79 -1.29 47.15
CA THR A 213 -35.49 -1.96 48.27
C THR A 213 -36.26 -0.96 49.12
N ILE A 214 -37.37 -1.39 49.67
CA ILE A 214 -38.17 -0.65 50.66
C ILE A 214 -38.14 -1.40 51.97
N SER A 215 -37.82 -0.73 53.06
CA SER A 215 -37.83 -1.32 54.41
C SER A 215 -38.65 -0.45 55.37
N PRO A 216 -39.46 -1.08 56.23
CA PRO A 216 -39.76 -2.51 56.33
C PRO A 216 -40.63 -2.99 55.17
N SER A 217 -40.52 -4.29 54.80
CA SER A 217 -41.30 -4.92 53.73
C SER A 217 -42.82 -5.05 54.08
N ASN A 218 -43.15 -5.07 55.37
CA ASN A 218 -44.52 -5.10 55.88
C ASN A 218 -44.74 -3.93 56.87
N PRO A 219 -45.05 -2.74 56.37
CA PRO A 219 -45.18 -1.55 57.20
C PRO A 219 -46.47 -1.53 57.98
N TYR A 220 -46.44 -0.99 59.20
CA TYR A 220 -47.60 -0.63 59.99
C TYR A 220 -47.95 0.86 59.80
N ARG A 221 -49.11 1.28 60.32
CA ARG A 221 -49.67 2.64 60.20
C ARG A 221 -48.63 3.74 60.56
N ASN A 222 -47.81 3.47 61.52
CA ASN A 222 -46.81 4.40 62.07
C ASN A 222 -45.33 4.03 61.65
N SER A 223 -45.13 3.17 60.68
CA SER A 223 -43.79 2.83 60.22
C SER A 223 -43.20 3.93 59.37
N ASN A 224 -41.94 4.24 59.61
CA ASN A 224 -41.12 5.02 58.67
C ASN A 224 -40.68 4.06 57.50
N LEU A 225 -40.86 4.52 56.28
CA LEU A 225 -40.43 3.82 55.10
C LEU A 225 -39.07 4.35 54.64
N ASN A 226 -38.13 3.46 54.45
CA ASN A 226 -36.82 3.78 53.86
C ASN A 226 -36.68 3.12 52.48
N CYS A 227 -36.43 3.90 51.43
CA CYS A 227 -36.09 3.44 50.11
C CYS A 227 -34.57 3.53 49.93
N SER A 228 -33.95 2.44 49.52
CA SER A 228 -32.51 2.37 49.24
C SER A 228 -32.26 1.71 47.89
N PHE A 229 -31.17 2.10 47.22
CA PHE A 229 -30.68 1.50 45.98
C PHE A 229 -29.17 1.47 46.01
N THR A 230 -28.60 0.55 45.22
CA THR A 230 -27.16 0.52 44.99
C THR A 230 -26.86 1.30 43.71
N TYR A 231 -25.95 2.23 43.79
CA TYR A 231 -25.40 2.98 42.66
C TYR A 231 -24.09 2.33 42.25
N ILE A 232 -23.94 2.04 40.94
CA ILE A 232 -22.72 1.48 40.32
C ILE A 232 -22.33 2.41 39.18
N ASP A 233 -21.13 2.98 39.28
CA ASP A 233 -20.48 3.73 38.19
C ASP A 233 -19.08 3.15 37.96
N THR A 234 -18.72 2.86 36.69
CA THR A 234 -17.51 2.14 36.32
C THR A 234 -16.66 2.95 35.32
#